data_38a187cf6078352e12466f7f3a5a6cf4
#
_entry.id   38a187cf6078352e12466f7f3a5a6cf4
#
_cell.length_a   1.000
_cell.length_b   1.000
_cell.length_c   1.000
_cell.angle_alpha   90.00
_cell.angle_beta   90.00
_cell.angle_gamma   90.00
#
_symmetry.space_group_name_H-M   'P 1'
#
loop_
_entity.id
_entity.type
_entity.pdbx_description
1 polymer ?
#
loop_
_entity_poly.entity_id
_entity_poly.type
_entity_poly.pdbx_seq_one_letter_code
_entity_poly.pdbx_strand_id
1 'polypeptide(L)'
;MATTKLLITGSIAYDLLLNYDGSFTDGIDPSSLDSMSLAFVTPHFERHYGGTGSNIAYNLQLLGGDPILVSSVGDDGDEYLSLLSNKGIDVSYIDRVTGKMTATAILATDTSERHIIFFHPGADAAGKWPDL
;
A
#
# COMPACT_ATOMS: atom_id res chain seq x y z
N MET A 1 4.12 17.13 30.19
CA MET A 1 5.37 16.50 29.76
C MET A 1 5.46 16.58 28.24
N ALA A 2 6.61 16.94 27.69
CA ALA A 2 6.78 16.88 26.25
C ALA A 2 6.70 15.41 25.80
N THR A 3 5.79 15.07 24.89
CA THR A 3 5.74 13.75 24.28
C THR A 3 6.97 13.57 23.38
N THR A 4 7.66 12.46 23.54
CA THR A 4 8.79 12.15 22.66
C THR A 4 8.25 11.83 21.27
N LYS A 5 8.65 12.62 20.28
CA LYS A 5 8.33 12.33 18.88
C LYS A 5 9.13 11.13 18.39
N LEU A 6 8.48 10.23 17.69
CA LEU A 6 9.09 9.03 17.11
C LEU A 6 9.05 9.11 15.59
N LEU A 7 10.23 9.05 14.98
CA LEU A 7 10.34 9.01 13.53
C LEU A 7 9.99 7.62 13.02
N ILE A 8 9.00 7.56 12.15
CA ILE A 8 8.58 6.37 11.42
C ILE A 8 8.92 6.57 9.95
N THR A 9 9.60 5.62 9.36
CA THR A 9 9.82 5.60 7.91
C THR A 9 9.34 4.28 7.34
N GLY A 10 8.77 4.32 6.16
CA GLY A 10 8.22 3.16 5.45
C GLY A 10 7.17 3.61 4.45
N SER A 11 6.65 2.66 3.70
CA SER A 11 5.70 2.94 2.62
C SER A 11 4.35 3.47 3.12
N ILE A 12 3.76 4.31 2.28
CA ILE A 12 2.32 4.54 2.19
C ILE A 12 1.88 3.84 0.91
N ALA A 13 0.90 2.94 0.98
CA ALA A 13 0.47 2.16 -0.18
C ALA A 13 -1.03 1.93 -0.18
N TYR A 14 -1.59 1.72 -1.37
CA TYR A 14 -2.93 1.14 -1.52
C TYR A 14 -2.81 -0.36 -1.68
N ASP A 15 -3.67 -1.11 -0.98
CA ASP A 15 -3.80 -2.55 -1.13
C ASP A 15 -5.13 -2.85 -1.85
N LEU A 16 -5.03 -3.41 -3.04
CA LEU A 16 -6.17 -3.84 -3.86
C LEU A 16 -6.34 -5.34 -3.69
N LEU A 17 -7.42 -5.75 -3.02
CA LEU A 17 -7.71 -7.15 -2.73
C LEU A 17 -8.72 -7.68 -3.73
N LEU A 18 -8.39 -8.78 -4.37
CA LEU A 18 -9.20 -9.48 -5.36
C LEU A 18 -9.43 -10.92 -4.91
N ASN A 19 -10.68 -11.35 -4.79
CA ASN A 19 -10.99 -12.74 -4.47
C ASN A 19 -11.50 -13.46 -5.72
N TYR A 20 -10.83 -14.54 -6.08
CA TYR A 20 -11.21 -15.43 -7.18
C TYR A 20 -11.92 -16.65 -6.63
N ASP A 21 -13.13 -16.93 -7.12
CA ASP A 21 -13.99 -18.03 -6.63
C ASP A 21 -13.62 -19.41 -7.25
N GLY A 22 -12.42 -19.53 -7.80
CA GLY A 22 -11.87 -20.77 -8.36
C GLY A 22 -10.47 -21.06 -7.84
N SER A 23 -9.78 -21.98 -8.50
CA SER A 23 -8.38 -22.28 -8.25
C SER A 23 -7.50 -21.70 -9.35
N PHE A 24 -6.44 -20.99 -9.04
CA PHE A 24 -5.50 -20.47 -10.05
C PHE A 24 -4.86 -21.57 -10.87
N THR A 25 -4.65 -22.75 -10.28
CA THR A 25 -4.06 -23.90 -10.99
C THR A 25 -4.94 -24.42 -12.11
N ASP A 26 -6.26 -24.23 -12.05
CA ASP A 26 -7.19 -24.67 -13.09
C ASP A 26 -7.09 -23.81 -14.37
N GLY A 27 -6.60 -22.58 -14.22
CA GLY A 27 -6.36 -21.66 -15.34
C GLY A 27 -4.96 -21.78 -15.96
N ILE A 28 -4.05 -22.55 -15.36
CA ILE A 28 -2.67 -22.68 -15.81
C ILE A 28 -2.49 -24.03 -16.51
N ASP A 29 -2.15 -24.01 -17.79
CA ASP A 29 -1.73 -25.21 -18.54
C ASP A 29 -0.20 -25.31 -18.50
N PRO A 30 0.37 -26.31 -17.78
CA PRO A 30 1.82 -26.46 -17.68
C PRO A 30 2.50 -26.76 -19.02
N SER A 31 1.75 -27.25 -20.02
CA SER A 31 2.28 -27.57 -21.35
C SER A 31 2.38 -26.34 -22.26
N SER A 32 1.77 -25.22 -21.89
CA SER A 32 1.64 -24.00 -22.71
C SER A 32 2.25 -22.76 -22.04
N LEU A 33 3.22 -22.91 -21.16
CA LEU A 33 3.81 -21.81 -20.40
C LEU A 33 4.49 -20.74 -21.28
N ASP A 34 5.04 -21.14 -22.44
CA ASP A 34 5.73 -20.23 -23.37
C ASP A 34 4.77 -19.23 -24.06
N SER A 35 3.48 -19.53 -24.07
CA SER A 35 2.42 -18.68 -24.67
C SER A 35 1.30 -18.38 -23.68
N MET A 36 1.62 -18.34 -22.39
CA MET A 36 0.65 -18.20 -21.33
C MET A 36 -0.07 -16.85 -21.40
N SER A 37 -1.39 -16.89 -21.47
CA SER A 37 -2.29 -15.76 -21.27
C SER A 37 -3.34 -16.16 -20.25
N LEU A 38 -3.37 -15.45 -19.11
CA LEU A 38 -4.27 -15.76 -18.01
C LEU A 38 -5.25 -14.61 -17.78
N ALA A 39 -6.52 -14.95 -17.60
CA ALA A 39 -7.55 -14.00 -17.20
C ALA A 39 -8.41 -14.63 -16.10
N PHE A 40 -8.49 -13.98 -14.97
CA PHE A 40 -9.34 -14.40 -13.85
C PHE A 40 -10.40 -13.33 -13.60
N VAL A 41 -11.66 -13.74 -13.58
CA VAL A 41 -12.77 -12.86 -13.20
C VAL A 41 -12.91 -12.94 -11.68
N THR A 42 -12.70 -11.81 -11.01
CA THR A 42 -12.76 -11.71 -9.56
C THR A 42 -14.00 -10.92 -9.16
N PRO A 43 -15.06 -11.57 -8.62
CA PRO A 43 -16.31 -10.89 -8.29
C PRO A 43 -16.20 -9.97 -7.08
N HIS A 44 -15.18 -10.16 -6.24
CA HIS A 44 -14.95 -9.38 -5.03
C HIS A 44 -13.70 -8.52 -5.20
N PHE A 45 -13.87 -7.23 -4.94
CA PHE A 45 -12.81 -6.23 -5.00
C PHE A 45 -12.90 -5.33 -3.78
N GLU A 46 -11.79 -5.15 -3.09
CA GLU A 46 -11.68 -4.22 -1.98
C GLU A 46 -10.42 -3.36 -2.15
N ARG A 47 -10.51 -2.09 -1.77
CA ARG A 47 -9.36 -1.19 -1.68
C ARG A 47 -9.13 -0.82 -0.23
N HIS A 48 -7.93 -1.04 0.25
CA HIS A 48 -7.51 -0.72 1.61
C HIS A 48 -6.38 0.30 1.61
N TYR A 49 -6.29 1.05 2.69
CA TYR A 49 -5.18 1.95 2.98
C TYR A 49 -4.11 1.15 3.74
N GLY A 50 -3.00 0.87 3.08
CA GLY A 50 -1.91 0.04 3.58
C GLY A 50 -0.57 0.76 3.59
N GLY A 51 0.49 -0.02 3.60
CA GLY A 51 1.86 0.45 3.72
C GLY A 51 2.38 0.32 5.15
N THR A 52 3.62 -0.13 5.27
CA THR A 52 4.21 -0.40 6.59
C THR A 52 4.40 0.87 7.42
N GLY A 53 4.83 1.97 6.79
CA GLY A 53 5.04 3.24 7.48
C GLY A 53 3.75 3.80 8.05
N SER A 54 2.70 3.89 7.24
CA SER A 54 1.38 4.40 7.66
C SER A 54 0.74 3.52 8.74
N ASN A 55 0.84 2.19 8.61
CA ASN A 55 0.27 1.28 9.60
C ASN A 55 0.98 1.40 10.96
N ILE A 56 2.31 1.51 10.97
CA ILE A 56 3.08 1.69 12.21
C ILE A 56 2.76 3.05 12.84
N ALA A 57 2.74 4.13 12.05
CA ALA A 57 2.43 5.47 12.55
C ALA A 57 1.01 5.51 13.15
N TYR A 58 0.03 4.91 12.49
CA TYR A 58 -1.34 4.86 12.98
C TYR A 58 -1.47 4.07 14.29
N ASN A 59 -0.83 2.89 14.37
CA ASN A 59 -0.86 2.11 15.62
C ASN A 59 -0.15 2.84 16.77
N LEU A 60 0.96 3.53 16.49
CA LEU A 60 1.64 4.34 17.49
C LEU A 60 0.75 5.49 17.97
N GLN A 61 0.03 6.17 17.07
CA GLN A 61 -0.93 7.22 17.41
C GLN A 61 -2.06 6.67 18.31
N LEU A 62 -2.60 5.48 18.01
CA LEU A 62 -3.63 4.84 18.86
C LEU A 62 -3.13 4.51 20.26
N LEU A 63 -1.85 4.24 20.42
CA LEU A 63 -1.20 3.97 21.70
C LEU A 63 -0.83 5.27 22.47
N GLY A 64 -1.22 6.44 21.94
CA GLY A 64 -0.93 7.73 22.57
C GLY A 64 0.47 8.27 22.29
N GLY A 65 1.19 7.70 21.30
CA GLY A 65 2.46 8.23 20.85
C GLY A 65 2.30 9.42 19.89
N ASP A 66 3.40 10.05 19.53
CA ASP A 66 3.48 11.19 18.63
C ASP A 66 4.37 10.84 17.42
N PRO A 67 3.83 10.17 16.37
CA PRO A 67 4.61 9.77 15.21
C PRO A 67 4.92 10.93 14.27
N ILE A 68 6.15 10.98 13.78
CA ILE A 68 6.54 11.73 12.57
C ILE A 68 6.66 10.71 11.45
N LEU A 69 5.77 10.75 10.48
CA LEU A 69 5.81 9.84 9.32
C LEU A 69 6.58 10.48 8.18
N VAL A 70 7.72 9.86 7.84
CA VAL A 70 8.52 10.19 6.65
C VAL A 70 8.26 9.13 5.59
N SER A 71 7.63 9.53 4.51
CA SER A 71 7.22 8.65 3.43
C SER A 71 7.01 9.43 2.14
N SER A 72 6.37 8.83 1.15
CA SER A 72 6.02 9.48 -0.10
C SER A 72 4.68 8.99 -0.65
N VAL A 73 4.01 9.86 -1.40
CA VAL A 73 2.79 9.55 -2.16
C VAL A 73 2.90 10.12 -3.57
N GLY A 74 2.14 9.59 -4.49
CA GLY A 74 2.01 10.08 -5.85
C GLY A 74 0.87 11.07 -6.04
N ASP A 75 0.51 11.30 -7.30
CA ASP A 75 -0.55 12.23 -7.70
C ASP A 75 -1.95 11.82 -7.18
N ASP A 76 -2.14 10.55 -6.85
CA ASP A 76 -3.37 9.98 -6.30
C ASP A 76 -3.39 9.92 -4.75
N GLY A 77 -2.40 10.52 -4.08
CA GLY A 77 -2.21 10.40 -2.65
C GLY A 77 -3.08 11.29 -1.75
N ASP A 78 -3.80 12.27 -2.31
CA ASP A 78 -4.50 13.30 -1.53
C ASP A 78 -5.56 12.72 -0.57
N GLU A 79 -6.32 11.73 -1.00
CA GLU A 79 -7.32 11.07 -0.17
C GLU A 79 -6.65 10.37 1.02
N TYR A 80 -5.54 9.69 0.78
CA TYR A 80 -4.80 9.00 1.84
C TYR A 80 -4.19 9.99 2.85
N LEU A 81 -3.59 11.08 2.37
CA LEU A 81 -3.04 12.12 3.27
C LEU A 81 -4.13 12.76 4.12
N SER A 82 -5.31 13.00 3.55
CA SER A 82 -6.47 13.49 4.29
C SER A 82 -6.92 12.50 5.37
N LEU A 83 -6.93 11.21 5.07
CA LEU A 83 -7.24 10.17 6.04
C LEU A 83 -6.25 10.16 7.21
N LEU A 84 -4.93 10.20 6.93
CA LEU A 84 -3.89 10.20 7.95
C LEU A 84 -3.98 11.46 8.82
N SER A 85 -4.16 12.63 8.22
CA SER A 85 -4.34 13.90 8.92
C SER A 85 -5.56 13.89 9.84
N ASN A 86 -6.69 13.36 9.38
CA ASN A 86 -7.92 13.22 10.18
C ASN A 86 -7.74 12.24 11.36
N LYS A 87 -6.78 11.34 11.29
CA LYS A 87 -6.39 10.44 12.37
C LYS A 87 -5.34 11.03 13.30
N GLY A 88 -4.97 12.31 13.12
CA GLY A 88 -4.00 13.03 13.96
C GLY A 88 -2.54 12.73 13.64
N ILE A 89 -2.25 12.14 12.47
CA ILE A 89 -0.88 11.91 12.03
C ILE A 89 -0.38 13.14 11.26
N ASP A 90 0.80 13.64 11.61
CA ASP A 90 1.45 14.73 10.89
C ASP A 90 1.93 14.26 9.52
N VAL A 91 1.38 14.85 8.47
CA VAL A 91 1.67 14.54 7.06
C VAL A 91 2.68 15.50 6.42
N SER A 92 3.23 16.45 7.18
CA SER A 92 4.11 17.50 6.65
C SER A 92 5.46 17.00 6.14
N TYR A 93 5.86 15.79 6.55
CA TYR A 93 7.11 15.13 6.14
C TYR A 93 6.90 14.05 5.06
N ILE A 94 5.74 14.06 4.41
CA ILE A 94 5.43 13.14 3.32
C ILE A 94 5.70 13.84 1.98
N ASP A 95 6.63 13.30 1.20
CA ASP A 95 6.97 13.84 -0.12
C ASP A 95 5.88 13.52 -1.14
N ARG A 96 5.52 14.53 -1.94
CA ARG A 96 4.58 14.39 -3.06
C ARG A 96 5.36 14.27 -4.36
N VAL A 97 5.42 13.08 -4.92
CA VAL A 97 6.20 12.80 -6.12
C VAL A 97 5.32 12.97 -7.36
N THR A 98 5.45 14.12 -8.00
CA THR A 98 4.69 14.45 -9.21
C THR A 98 4.98 13.47 -10.36
N GLY A 99 3.93 13.09 -11.08
CA GLY A 99 4.02 12.17 -12.21
C GLY A 99 4.19 10.70 -11.82
N LYS A 100 4.05 10.38 -10.53
CA LYS A 100 4.04 9.00 -10.02
C LYS A 100 2.70 8.68 -9.39
N MET A 101 2.34 7.40 -9.39
CA MET A 101 1.26 6.88 -8.56
C MET A 101 1.80 6.53 -7.17
N THR A 102 0.96 6.55 -6.17
CA THR A 102 1.28 6.00 -4.84
C THR A 102 1.57 4.51 -4.96
N ALA A 103 2.46 4.00 -4.12
CA ALA A 103 2.75 2.56 -4.09
C ALA A 103 1.44 1.75 -3.97
N THR A 104 1.36 0.66 -4.72
CA THR A 104 0.14 -0.15 -4.80
C THR A 104 0.49 -1.63 -4.84
N ALA A 105 -0.11 -2.40 -3.94
CA ALA A 105 -0.10 -3.86 -3.99
C ALA A 105 -1.43 -4.34 -4.57
N ILE A 106 -1.38 -5.24 -5.54
CA ILE A 106 -2.55 -5.96 -6.05
C ILE A 106 -2.40 -7.39 -5.58
N LEU A 107 -3.32 -7.83 -4.73
CA LEU A 107 -3.31 -9.15 -4.12
C LEU A 107 -4.54 -9.92 -4.57
N ALA A 108 -4.34 -10.92 -5.42
CA ALA A 108 -5.38 -11.87 -5.80
C ALA A 108 -5.25 -13.15 -4.98
N THR A 109 -6.37 -13.60 -4.40
CA THR A 109 -6.45 -14.82 -3.58
C THR A 109 -7.46 -15.79 -4.20
N ASP A 110 -7.10 -17.07 -4.28
CA ASP A 110 -7.99 -18.13 -4.75
C ASP A 110 -8.68 -18.88 -3.58
N THR A 111 -9.58 -19.83 -3.88
CA THR A 111 -10.30 -20.63 -2.89
C THR A 111 -9.41 -21.55 -2.05
N SER A 112 -8.16 -21.76 -2.45
CA SER A 112 -7.16 -22.54 -1.71
C SER A 112 -6.14 -21.68 -0.97
N GLU A 113 -6.47 -20.38 -0.77
CA GLU A 113 -5.60 -19.39 -0.10
C GLU A 113 -4.24 -19.18 -0.78
N ARG A 114 -4.15 -19.46 -2.08
CA ARG A 114 -2.96 -19.12 -2.87
C ARG A 114 -3.04 -17.68 -3.32
N HIS A 115 -1.90 -17.02 -3.39
CA HIS A 115 -1.81 -15.60 -3.71
C HIS A 115 -1.02 -15.36 -4.97
N ILE A 116 -1.50 -14.43 -5.79
CA ILE A 116 -0.73 -13.78 -6.86
C ILE A 116 -0.65 -12.32 -6.49
N ILE A 117 0.57 -11.79 -6.31
CA ILE A 117 0.80 -10.43 -5.85
C ILE A 117 1.59 -9.69 -6.92
N PHE A 118 1.08 -8.50 -7.30
CA PHE A 118 1.82 -7.52 -8.08
C PHE A 118 2.04 -6.30 -7.21
N PHE A 119 3.28 -5.86 -7.08
CA PHE A 119 3.62 -4.66 -6.34
C PHE A 119 4.22 -3.60 -7.27
N HIS A 120 3.55 -2.45 -7.29
CA HIS A 120 4.04 -1.26 -7.98
C HIS A 120 4.60 -0.28 -6.93
N PRO A 121 5.92 -0.02 -6.89
CA PRO A 121 6.51 0.84 -5.87
C PRO A 121 6.16 2.33 -6.06
N GLY A 122 5.92 2.77 -7.29
CA GLY A 122 5.47 4.14 -7.58
C GLY A 122 6.33 5.21 -6.92
N ALA A 123 5.67 6.08 -6.14
CA ALA A 123 6.30 7.17 -5.41
C ALA A 123 7.28 6.68 -4.32
N ASP A 124 7.07 5.50 -3.75
CA ASP A 124 7.93 4.95 -2.69
C ASP A 124 9.38 4.76 -3.16
N ALA A 125 9.57 4.41 -4.45
CA ALA A 125 10.90 4.27 -5.05
C ALA A 125 11.56 5.61 -5.45
N ALA A 126 10.85 6.73 -5.37
CA ALA A 126 11.29 8.03 -5.91
C ALA A 126 11.19 9.18 -4.89
N GLY A 127 10.64 8.92 -3.71
CA GLY A 127 10.50 9.91 -2.64
C GLY A 127 11.85 10.41 -2.13
N LYS A 128 11.87 11.67 -1.71
CA LYS A 128 13.07 12.31 -1.16
C LYS A 128 12.98 12.33 0.37
N TRP A 129 14.13 12.16 0.99
CA TRP A 129 14.25 12.35 2.43
C TRP A 129 14.12 13.84 2.77
N PRO A 130 13.28 14.23 3.73
CA PRO A 130 13.15 15.63 4.14
C PRO A 130 14.34 16.09 4.99
N ASP A 131 14.55 17.41 5.03
CA ASP A 131 15.39 18.04 6.04
C ASP A 131 14.62 18.04 7.36
N LEU A 132 15.11 17.32 8.36
CA LEU A 132 14.51 17.14 9.68
C LEU A 132 15.13 18.05 10.73
#